data_50e26aa7927404ebe0db66b391d9ff0a
#
_entry.id   50e26aa7927404ebe0db66b391d9ff0a
#
_cell.length_a   1.000
_cell.length_b   1.000
_cell.length_c   1.000
_cell.angle_alpha   90.00
_cell.angle_beta   90.00
_cell.angle_gamma   90.00
#
_symmetry.space_group_name_H-M   'P 1'
#
loop_
_entity.id
_entity.type
_entity.pdbx_description
1 polymer ?
#
loop_
_entity_poly.entity_id
_entity_poly.type
_entity_poly.pdbx_seq_one_letter_code
_entity_poly.pdbx_strand_id
1 'polypeptide(L)'
;SQTDQHGGVTTYVYDDADRLTDVTDALGNITSYEYDEIGDLISITDANGNVTKYSYDDLSRLTKVTNALGKTSEMTYDECGNILTSTDFGGKLTTYTYDSYDRLLSKETDDGITKFTYTSDGMLSTVTDNTGITKYTYNDLAGLSKIAYPNGSYVSYSYDDASRLTSVKTAYGTTSYEYDKLDRLVRVVDRNGYATLYEYDENGNRSAVRYANGIVVSYKYDEVNRLISEKALDKQGGLVAQYEYTLGAAGERTKVEELDRTVEYTYDALYRLTGEKITAADGTVTEYTYAYDNVSNRILKTENGVETTYTYNALNQLTAETGVTYQYDDAGNLISVTSGTKSTLYAYNAENKLIRATVQEGNSVAVEEY
;
A
#
# COMPACT_ATOMS: atom_id res chain seq x y z
N SER A 1 10.03 22.55 16.40
CA SER A 1 10.92 21.74 15.56
C SER A 1 11.13 20.37 16.19
N GLN A 2 11.42 19.40 15.36
CA GLN A 2 11.79 18.04 15.74
C GLN A 2 13.15 17.71 15.12
N THR A 3 14.04 17.10 15.90
CA THR A 3 15.35 16.64 15.40
C THR A 3 15.37 15.11 15.43
N ASP A 4 15.75 14.50 14.34
CA ASP A 4 15.89 13.06 14.23
C ASP A 4 17.26 12.56 14.76
N GLN A 5 17.51 11.24 14.69
CA GLN A 5 18.71 10.62 15.23
C GLN A 5 20.00 10.93 14.44
N HIS A 6 19.89 11.43 13.19
CA HIS A 6 21.01 11.89 12.37
C HIS A 6 21.23 13.42 12.45
N GLY A 7 20.40 14.12 13.24
CA GLY A 7 20.46 15.59 13.36
C GLY A 7 19.68 16.32 12.28
N GLY A 8 18.91 15.63 11.45
CA GLY A 8 17.96 16.23 10.51
C GLY A 8 16.86 16.98 11.27
N VAL A 9 16.58 18.22 10.88
CA VAL A 9 15.64 19.09 11.59
C VAL A 9 14.41 19.34 10.72
N THR A 10 13.25 18.95 11.22
CA THR A 10 11.94 19.34 10.66
C THR A 10 11.41 20.52 11.49
N THR A 11 11.03 21.61 10.82
CA THR A 11 10.43 22.78 11.47
C THR A 11 8.97 22.92 11.11
N TYR A 12 8.21 23.49 12.03
CA TYR A 12 6.78 23.71 11.92
C TYR A 12 6.47 25.17 12.22
N VAL A 13 5.68 25.81 11.36
CA VAL A 13 5.18 27.18 11.55
C VAL A 13 3.68 27.12 11.78
N TYR A 14 3.21 27.97 12.66
CA TYR A 14 1.79 28.04 13.02
C TYR A 14 1.32 29.49 12.92
N ASP A 15 0.05 29.70 12.63
CA ASP A 15 -0.59 30.99 12.68
C ASP A 15 -1.03 31.38 14.12
N ASP A 16 -1.65 32.55 14.27
CA ASP A 16 -2.13 33.07 15.56
C ASP A 16 -3.27 32.25 16.19
N ALA A 17 -3.88 31.32 15.43
CA ALA A 17 -4.91 30.38 15.87
C ALA A 17 -4.34 28.97 16.16
N ASP A 18 -3.00 28.83 16.26
CA ASP A 18 -2.29 27.57 16.45
C ASP A 18 -2.52 26.53 15.34
N ARG A 19 -2.86 26.95 14.12
CA ARG A 19 -3.00 26.07 12.97
C ARG A 19 -1.67 25.99 12.21
N LEU A 20 -1.28 24.77 11.79
CA LEU A 20 -0.03 24.53 11.09
C LEU A 20 -0.08 25.15 9.68
N THR A 21 0.80 26.12 9.39
CA THR A 21 0.88 26.79 8.08
C THR A 21 2.01 26.27 7.22
N ASP A 22 3.14 25.87 7.81
CA ASP A 22 4.27 25.37 7.04
C ASP A 22 4.99 24.24 7.77
N VAL A 23 5.42 23.25 6.99
CA VAL A 23 6.36 22.20 7.39
C VAL A 23 7.59 22.31 6.50
N THR A 24 8.75 22.53 7.11
CA THR A 24 10.04 22.48 6.38
C THR A 24 10.79 21.23 6.81
N ASP A 25 11.11 20.36 5.86
CA ASP A 25 11.84 19.12 6.11
C ASP A 25 13.35 19.35 6.31
N ALA A 26 14.10 18.27 6.58
CA ALA A 26 15.54 18.32 6.85
C ALA A 26 16.40 18.76 5.63
N LEU A 27 15.84 18.81 4.43
CA LEU A 27 16.48 19.30 3.20
C LEU A 27 16.04 20.73 2.86
N GLY A 28 15.13 21.34 3.65
CA GLY A 28 14.61 22.66 3.42
C GLY A 28 13.43 22.73 2.45
N ASN A 29 12.82 21.60 2.10
CA ASN A 29 11.62 21.55 1.28
C ASN A 29 10.40 21.96 2.13
N ILE A 30 9.54 22.83 1.58
CA ILE A 30 8.42 23.42 2.32
C ILE A 30 7.10 22.89 1.74
N THR A 31 6.24 22.40 2.64
CA THR A 31 4.83 22.14 2.37
C THR A 31 4.00 23.16 3.14
N SER A 32 3.10 23.90 2.46
CA SER A 32 2.30 24.96 3.05
C SER A 32 0.80 24.60 3.09
N TYR A 33 0.11 25.12 4.09
CA TYR A 33 -1.31 24.87 4.39
C TYR A 33 -2.03 26.20 4.57
N GLU A 34 -3.20 26.36 3.96
CA GLU A 34 -4.05 27.53 4.12
C GLU A 34 -5.42 27.12 4.67
N TYR A 35 -5.97 27.98 5.50
CA TYR A 35 -7.24 27.74 6.18
C TYR A 35 -8.20 28.93 5.98
N ASP A 36 -9.48 28.66 6.00
CA ASP A 36 -10.48 29.71 6.06
C ASP A 36 -10.65 30.31 7.48
N GLU A 37 -11.61 31.23 7.62
CA GLU A 37 -11.87 31.94 8.89
C GLU A 37 -12.37 31.01 10.02
N ILE A 38 -13.05 29.91 9.68
CA ILE A 38 -13.59 28.94 10.65
C ILE A 38 -12.65 27.79 10.95
N GLY A 39 -11.54 27.67 10.20
CA GLY A 39 -10.47 26.69 10.44
C GLY A 39 -10.48 25.50 9.50
N ASP A 40 -11.31 25.48 8.47
CA ASP A 40 -11.28 24.44 7.46
C ASP A 40 -10.05 24.61 6.55
N LEU A 41 -9.36 23.50 6.25
CA LEU A 41 -8.18 23.49 5.37
C LEU A 41 -8.62 23.69 3.91
N ILE A 42 -8.29 24.85 3.31
CA ILE A 42 -8.72 25.19 1.95
C ILE A 42 -7.65 24.95 0.88
N SER A 43 -6.38 24.81 1.26
CA SER A 43 -5.28 24.62 0.29
C SER A 43 -4.10 23.89 0.92
N ILE A 44 -3.47 23.01 0.13
CA ILE A 44 -2.16 22.43 0.40
C ILE A 44 -1.28 22.74 -0.81
N THR A 45 -0.11 23.36 -0.58
CA THR A 45 0.94 23.53 -1.59
C THR A 45 2.09 22.61 -1.25
N ASP A 46 2.41 21.67 -2.13
CA ASP A 46 3.55 20.76 -1.94
C ASP A 46 4.89 21.45 -2.20
N ALA A 47 6.00 20.77 -1.88
CA ALA A 47 7.34 21.34 -2.02
C ALA A 47 7.80 21.56 -3.48
N ASN A 48 7.06 21.06 -4.48
CA ASN A 48 7.24 21.38 -5.90
C ASN A 48 6.35 22.56 -6.35
N GLY A 49 5.51 23.11 -5.46
CA GLY A 49 4.60 24.22 -5.74
C GLY A 49 3.26 23.76 -6.36
N ASN A 50 2.95 22.47 -6.33
CA ASN A 50 1.67 21.95 -6.80
C ASN A 50 0.59 22.18 -5.74
N VAL A 51 -0.58 22.70 -6.16
CA VAL A 51 -1.66 23.12 -5.26
C VAL A 51 -2.86 22.21 -5.37
N THR A 52 -3.29 21.65 -4.23
CA THR A 52 -4.58 21.00 -4.07
C THR A 52 -5.51 21.88 -3.25
N LYS A 53 -6.73 22.11 -3.73
CA LYS A 53 -7.73 22.97 -3.05
C LYS A 53 -8.93 22.18 -2.57
N TYR A 54 -9.50 22.63 -1.46
CA TYR A 54 -10.65 22.03 -0.80
C TYR A 54 -11.76 23.08 -0.64
N SER A 55 -13.00 22.65 -0.73
CA SER A 55 -14.19 23.50 -0.46
C SER A 55 -15.15 22.72 0.43
N TYR A 56 -15.85 23.45 1.27
CA TYR A 56 -16.72 22.89 2.29
C TYR A 56 -18.11 23.53 2.23
N ASP A 57 -19.08 22.90 2.84
CA ASP A 57 -20.40 23.50 3.08
C ASP A 57 -20.43 24.20 4.46
N ASP A 58 -21.59 24.78 4.80
CA ASP A 58 -21.78 25.52 6.07
C ASP A 58 -21.64 24.65 7.34
N LEU A 59 -21.54 23.32 7.20
CA LEU A 59 -21.31 22.37 8.29
C LEU A 59 -19.88 21.82 8.28
N SER A 60 -18.94 22.47 7.56
CA SER A 60 -17.55 22.04 7.40
C SER A 60 -17.41 20.64 6.78
N ARG A 61 -18.37 20.20 5.96
CA ARG A 61 -18.27 18.94 5.23
C ARG A 61 -17.64 19.20 3.88
N LEU A 62 -16.64 18.38 3.48
CA LEU A 62 -15.91 18.53 2.23
C LEU A 62 -16.82 18.32 1.02
N THR A 63 -17.06 19.35 0.24
CA THR A 63 -17.93 19.29 -0.96
C THR A 63 -17.16 19.19 -2.28
N LYS A 64 -15.91 19.66 -2.30
CA LYS A 64 -15.09 19.66 -3.53
C LYS A 64 -13.61 19.58 -3.23
N VAL A 65 -12.90 18.77 -4.02
CA VAL A 65 -11.45 18.76 -4.11
C VAL A 65 -11.06 19.15 -5.53
N THR A 66 -10.13 20.10 -5.66
CA THR A 66 -9.49 20.45 -6.94
C THR A 66 -8.02 20.03 -6.86
N ASN A 67 -7.61 19.09 -7.68
CA ASN A 67 -6.23 18.62 -7.70
C ASN A 67 -5.31 19.60 -8.45
N ALA A 68 -3.99 19.36 -8.39
CA ALA A 68 -2.99 20.24 -9.00
C ALA A 68 -3.06 20.31 -10.55
N LEU A 69 -3.79 19.42 -11.22
CA LEU A 69 -4.08 19.52 -12.66
C LEU A 69 -5.41 20.25 -12.95
N GLY A 70 -6.07 20.80 -11.91
CA GLY A 70 -7.33 21.53 -12.02
C GLY A 70 -8.57 20.64 -12.20
N LYS A 71 -8.45 19.31 -12.03
CA LYS A 71 -9.59 18.39 -12.05
C LYS A 71 -10.30 18.39 -10.71
N THR A 72 -11.62 18.16 -10.72
CA THR A 72 -12.46 18.26 -9.53
C THR A 72 -13.13 16.93 -9.20
N SER A 73 -13.19 16.63 -7.91
CA SER A 73 -14.03 15.60 -7.29
C SER A 73 -15.04 16.32 -6.39
N GLU A 74 -16.32 15.98 -6.49
CA GLU A 74 -17.40 16.68 -5.76
C GLU A 74 -18.24 15.69 -4.95
N MET A 75 -18.76 16.13 -3.81
CA MET A 75 -19.57 15.33 -2.89
C MET A 75 -20.79 16.11 -2.43
N THR A 76 -21.92 15.40 -2.28
CA THR A 76 -23.14 15.93 -1.63
C THR A 76 -23.54 15.03 -0.48
N TYR A 77 -24.27 15.58 0.48
CA TYR A 77 -24.61 14.93 1.72
C TYR A 77 -26.11 15.01 2.02
N ASP A 78 -26.59 14.05 2.81
CA ASP A 78 -27.91 14.15 3.47
C ASP A 78 -27.86 14.99 4.74
N GLU A 79 -28.99 15.11 5.44
CA GLU A 79 -29.10 15.85 6.70
C GLU A 79 -28.32 15.17 7.85
N CYS A 80 -28.10 13.86 7.78
CA CYS A 80 -27.32 13.09 8.76
C CYS A 80 -25.80 13.15 8.52
N GLY A 81 -25.37 13.67 7.36
CA GLY A 81 -23.95 13.74 6.96
C GLY A 81 -23.47 12.56 6.13
N ASN A 82 -24.35 11.67 5.69
CA ASN A 82 -24.00 10.59 4.79
C ASN A 82 -23.82 11.13 3.37
N ILE A 83 -22.82 10.61 2.64
CA ILE A 83 -22.57 11.01 1.25
C ILE A 83 -23.70 10.48 0.33
N LEU A 84 -24.47 11.38 -0.28
CA LEU A 84 -25.49 11.01 -1.25
C LEU A 84 -24.92 10.79 -2.64
N THR A 85 -23.98 11.65 -3.06
CA THR A 85 -23.30 11.54 -4.35
C THR A 85 -21.83 11.85 -4.21
N SER A 86 -21.00 11.20 -5.03
CA SER A 86 -19.61 11.60 -5.23
C SER A 86 -19.23 11.46 -6.68
N THR A 87 -18.42 12.40 -7.19
CA THR A 87 -17.73 12.24 -8.48
C THR A 87 -16.24 12.01 -8.24
N ASP A 88 -15.60 11.18 -9.05
CA ASP A 88 -14.14 11.13 -9.09
C ASP A 88 -13.57 12.30 -9.95
N PHE A 89 -12.23 12.43 -10.03
CA PHE A 89 -11.59 13.45 -10.86
C PHE A 89 -11.81 13.25 -12.37
N GLY A 90 -12.25 12.06 -12.81
CA GLY A 90 -12.67 11.75 -14.17
C GLY A 90 -14.13 12.13 -14.44
N GLY A 91 -14.86 12.63 -13.42
CA GLY A 91 -16.27 13.01 -13.51
C GLY A 91 -17.25 11.84 -13.42
N LYS A 92 -16.80 10.62 -13.07
CA LYS A 92 -17.67 9.46 -12.88
C LYS A 92 -18.48 9.61 -11.60
N LEU A 93 -19.81 9.55 -11.73
CA LEU A 93 -20.74 9.71 -10.62
C LEU A 93 -20.98 8.38 -9.89
N THR A 94 -20.96 8.43 -8.57
CA THR A 94 -21.46 7.37 -7.69
C THR A 94 -22.58 7.95 -6.82
N THR A 95 -23.71 7.22 -6.70
CA THR A 95 -24.82 7.58 -5.80
C THR A 95 -24.96 6.54 -4.70
N TYR A 96 -25.40 6.98 -3.53
CA TYR A 96 -25.53 6.16 -2.34
C TYR A 96 -26.89 6.32 -1.70
N THR A 97 -27.41 5.26 -1.08
CA THR A 97 -28.62 5.30 -0.25
C THR A 97 -28.37 4.61 1.08
N TYR A 98 -29.06 5.07 2.11
CA TYR A 98 -28.87 4.60 3.49
C TYR A 98 -30.19 4.20 4.13
N ASP A 99 -30.14 3.39 5.17
CA ASP A 99 -31.30 3.10 6.03
C ASP A 99 -31.38 4.12 7.20
N SER A 100 -32.40 3.95 8.06
CA SER A 100 -32.61 4.83 9.23
C SER A 100 -31.54 4.72 10.34
N TYR A 101 -30.55 3.85 10.17
CA TYR A 101 -29.40 3.68 11.06
C TYR A 101 -28.09 4.13 10.39
N ASP A 102 -28.20 4.92 9.30
CA ASP A 102 -27.07 5.43 8.51
C ASP A 102 -26.20 4.32 7.89
N ARG A 103 -26.77 3.11 7.69
CA ARG A 103 -26.06 2.00 7.05
C ARG A 103 -26.31 2.01 5.54
N LEU A 104 -25.25 1.81 4.75
CA LEU A 104 -25.31 1.85 3.30
C LEU A 104 -26.24 0.75 2.74
N LEU A 105 -27.31 1.12 2.05
CA LEU A 105 -28.24 0.19 1.38
C LEU A 105 -27.86 -0.06 -0.07
N SER A 106 -27.41 0.96 -0.78
CA SER A 106 -26.97 0.80 -2.16
C SER A 106 -25.87 1.78 -2.54
N LYS A 107 -25.05 1.35 -3.50
CA LYS A 107 -24.09 2.13 -4.24
C LYS A 107 -24.39 1.92 -5.72
N GLU A 108 -24.60 2.99 -6.49
CA GLU A 108 -24.85 2.94 -7.93
C GLU A 108 -23.77 3.70 -8.69
N THR A 109 -23.26 3.07 -9.74
CA THR A 109 -22.28 3.61 -10.69
C THR A 109 -22.75 3.30 -12.11
N ASP A 110 -22.02 3.78 -13.13
CA ASP A 110 -22.29 3.41 -14.52
C ASP A 110 -22.16 1.90 -14.80
N ASP A 111 -21.43 1.15 -13.96
CA ASP A 111 -21.29 -0.31 -14.06
C ASP A 111 -22.47 -1.07 -13.47
N GLY A 112 -23.36 -0.41 -12.71
CA GLY A 112 -24.55 -0.99 -12.09
C GLY A 112 -24.70 -0.67 -10.61
N ILE A 113 -25.60 -1.42 -9.96
CA ILE A 113 -26.00 -1.19 -8.57
C ILE A 113 -25.49 -2.33 -7.70
N THR A 114 -24.75 -1.98 -6.65
CA THR A 114 -24.42 -2.87 -5.53
C THR A 114 -25.35 -2.60 -4.36
N LYS A 115 -26.01 -3.65 -3.84
CA LYS A 115 -26.95 -3.58 -2.71
C LYS A 115 -26.42 -4.31 -1.49
N PHE A 116 -26.71 -3.76 -0.32
CA PHE A 116 -26.26 -4.29 0.97
C PHE A 116 -27.47 -4.60 1.86
N THR A 117 -27.40 -5.69 2.61
CA THR A 117 -28.34 -6.00 3.66
C THR A 117 -27.61 -6.36 4.94
N TYR A 118 -28.29 -6.22 6.07
CA TYR A 118 -27.69 -6.40 7.38
C TYR A 118 -28.51 -7.39 8.23
N THR A 119 -27.85 -8.00 9.19
CA THR A 119 -28.50 -8.79 10.24
C THR A 119 -29.25 -7.87 11.20
N SER A 120 -30.08 -8.44 12.10
CA SER A 120 -30.73 -7.70 13.19
C SER A 120 -29.74 -6.95 14.09
N ASP A 121 -28.53 -7.51 14.22
CA ASP A 121 -27.45 -6.96 15.06
C ASP A 121 -26.57 -5.96 14.32
N GLY A 122 -26.94 -5.61 13.07
CA GLY A 122 -26.25 -4.59 12.27
C GLY A 122 -25.04 -5.07 11.48
N MET A 123 -24.72 -6.37 11.49
CA MET A 123 -23.62 -6.91 10.70
C MET A 123 -24.02 -7.09 9.23
N LEU A 124 -23.07 -6.93 8.29
CA LEU A 124 -23.31 -7.12 6.86
C LEU A 124 -23.78 -8.58 6.59
N SER A 125 -24.96 -8.73 6.01
CA SER A 125 -25.55 -10.05 5.72
C SER A 125 -25.37 -10.47 4.26
N THR A 126 -25.67 -9.55 3.32
CA THR A 126 -25.47 -9.83 1.88
C THR A 126 -24.92 -8.62 1.16
N VAL A 127 -24.12 -8.88 0.12
CA VAL A 127 -23.78 -7.94 -0.95
C VAL A 127 -24.32 -8.52 -2.25
N THR A 128 -25.12 -7.74 -2.98
CA THR A 128 -25.69 -8.14 -4.26
C THR A 128 -25.21 -7.19 -5.35
N ASP A 129 -24.56 -7.71 -6.36
CA ASP A 129 -24.08 -6.99 -7.55
C ASP A 129 -24.45 -7.73 -8.84
N ASN A 130 -23.89 -7.34 -9.97
CA ASN A 130 -24.11 -7.96 -11.27
C ASN A 130 -23.59 -9.42 -11.37
N THR A 131 -22.72 -9.84 -10.48
CA THR A 131 -22.19 -11.23 -10.40
C THR A 131 -23.13 -12.14 -9.59
N GLY A 132 -24.00 -11.57 -8.75
CA GLY A 132 -24.97 -12.26 -7.91
C GLY A 132 -24.88 -11.88 -6.43
N ILE A 133 -25.19 -12.84 -5.54
CA ILE A 133 -25.31 -12.58 -4.11
C ILE A 133 -24.13 -13.23 -3.38
N THR A 134 -23.32 -12.40 -2.71
CA THR A 134 -22.35 -12.84 -1.70
C THR A 134 -23.01 -12.78 -0.33
N LYS A 135 -22.94 -13.89 0.45
CA LYS A 135 -23.53 -14.01 1.79
C LYS A 135 -22.46 -14.11 2.86
N TYR A 136 -22.69 -13.38 3.96
CA TYR A 136 -21.86 -13.38 5.15
C TYR A 136 -22.60 -14.03 6.31
N THR A 137 -21.93 -14.89 7.05
CA THR A 137 -22.48 -15.59 8.22
C THR A 137 -21.51 -15.42 9.39
N TYR A 138 -22.06 -15.27 10.58
CA TYR A 138 -21.30 -15.00 11.81
C TYR A 138 -21.54 -16.07 12.83
N ASN A 139 -20.62 -16.25 13.78
CA ASN A 139 -20.80 -17.09 14.95
C ASN A 139 -21.50 -16.31 16.09
N ASP A 140 -21.76 -16.96 17.20
CA ASP A 140 -22.46 -16.38 18.36
C ASP A 140 -21.70 -15.23 19.04
N LEU A 141 -20.39 -15.11 18.75
CA LEU A 141 -19.51 -14.02 19.23
C LEU A 141 -19.32 -12.91 18.18
N ALA A 142 -20.19 -12.85 17.16
CA ALA A 142 -20.13 -11.92 16.04
C ALA A 142 -18.85 -12.04 15.18
N GLY A 143 -18.07 -13.11 15.32
CA GLY A 143 -16.95 -13.44 14.44
C GLY A 143 -17.42 -13.94 13.09
N LEU A 144 -16.85 -13.45 11.96
CA LEU A 144 -17.20 -13.90 10.61
C LEU A 144 -16.89 -15.39 10.47
N SER A 145 -17.92 -16.23 10.29
CA SER A 145 -17.78 -17.70 10.22
C SER A 145 -17.77 -18.21 8.78
N LYS A 146 -18.43 -17.49 7.82
CA LYS A 146 -18.46 -17.92 6.42
C LYS A 146 -18.76 -16.78 5.46
N ILE A 147 -18.08 -16.79 4.31
CA ILE A 147 -18.43 -16.03 3.10
C ILE A 147 -18.81 -17.05 2.02
N ALA A 148 -20.00 -16.91 1.42
CA ALA A 148 -20.43 -17.73 0.30
C ALA A 148 -20.63 -16.85 -0.94
N TYR A 149 -19.93 -17.18 -2.03
CA TYR A 149 -19.92 -16.42 -3.27
C TYR A 149 -21.00 -16.88 -4.26
N PRO A 150 -21.40 -16.04 -5.23
CA PRO A 150 -22.44 -16.38 -6.21
C PRO A 150 -22.13 -17.65 -7.04
N ASN A 151 -20.87 -17.91 -7.33
CA ASN A 151 -20.39 -19.08 -8.08
C ASN A 151 -20.41 -20.39 -7.27
N GLY A 152 -20.93 -20.38 -6.02
CA GLY A 152 -20.98 -21.53 -5.12
C GLY A 152 -19.68 -21.79 -4.34
N SER A 153 -18.61 -21.06 -4.60
CA SER A 153 -17.40 -21.14 -3.77
C SER A 153 -17.63 -20.52 -2.39
N TYR A 154 -16.79 -20.86 -1.43
CA TYR A 154 -16.89 -20.32 -0.08
C TYR A 154 -15.54 -20.26 0.61
N VAL A 155 -15.47 -19.38 1.63
CA VAL A 155 -14.44 -19.39 2.66
C VAL A 155 -15.14 -19.49 4.00
N SER A 156 -14.69 -20.39 4.89
CA SER A 156 -15.19 -20.47 6.27
C SER A 156 -14.05 -20.42 7.27
N TYR A 157 -14.36 -19.83 8.42
CA TYR A 157 -13.44 -19.49 9.47
C TYR A 157 -13.86 -20.17 10.76
N SER A 158 -12.89 -20.69 11.54
CA SER A 158 -13.13 -21.20 12.89
C SER A 158 -12.23 -20.48 13.86
N TYR A 159 -12.71 -20.31 15.07
CA TYR A 159 -12.05 -19.58 16.14
C TYR A 159 -12.02 -20.43 17.42
N ASP A 160 -11.06 -20.17 18.29
CA ASP A 160 -11.05 -20.73 19.65
C ASP A 160 -11.83 -19.84 20.64
N ASP A 161 -11.87 -20.25 21.88
CA ASP A 161 -12.59 -19.52 22.96
C ASP A 161 -12.01 -18.11 23.23
N ALA A 162 -10.76 -17.85 22.81
CA ALA A 162 -10.14 -16.52 22.87
C ALA A 162 -10.39 -15.68 21.60
N SER A 163 -11.26 -16.15 20.67
CA SER A 163 -11.58 -15.53 19.39
C SER A 163 -10.39 -15.44 18.44
N ARG A 164 -9.35 -16.29 18.60
CA ARG A 164 -8.23 -16.39 17.66
C ARG A 164 -8.59 -17.35 16.53
N LEU A 165 -8.21 -16.99 15.29
CA LEU A 165 -8.47 -17.78 14.09
C LEU A 165 -7.75 -19.13 14.15
N THR A 166 -8.47 -20.25 14.22
CA THR A 166 -7.89 -21.60 14.26
C THR A 166 -7.91 -22.29 12.92
N SER A 167 -8.81 -21.93 12.00
CA SER A 167 -8.78 -22.47 10.65
C SER A 167 -9.45 -21.58 9.61
N VAL A 168 -8.95 -21.68 8.37
CA VAL A 168 -9.58 -21.18 7.14
C VAL A 168 -9.82 -22.36 6.22
N LYS A 169 -11.08 -22.59 5.83
CA LYS A 169 -11.49 -23.68 4.95
C LYS A 169 -12.08 -23.16 3.66
N THR A 170 -11.64 -23.71 2.54
CA THR A 170 -12.21 -23.50 1.20
C THR A 170 -12.57 -24.83 0.56
N ALA A 171 -13.11 -24.82 -0.66
CA ALA A 171 -13.31 -26.03 -1.44
C ALA A 171 -12.00 -26.81 -1.72
N TYR A 172 -10.85 -26.13 -1.66
CA TYR A 172 -9.53 -26.69 -1.96
C TYR A 172 -8.78 -27.26 -0.74
N GLY A 173 -9.35 -27.14 0.46
CA GLY A 173 -8.77 -27.66 1.70
C GLY A 173 -8.83 -26.68 2.86
N THR A 174 -8.16 -27.06 3.94
CA THR A 174 -8.13 -26.29 5.20
C THR A 174 -6.71 -25.93 5.56
N THR A 175 -6.50 -24.66 5.94
CA THR A 175 -5.29 -24.19 6.62
C THR A 175 -5.63 -24.01 8.10
N SER A 176 -4.81 -24.55 9.01
CA SER A 176 -5.02 -24.43 10.45
C SER A 176 -3.90 -23.69 11.15
N TYR A 177 -4.21 -23.07 12.28
CA TYR A 177 -3.35 -22.17 13.05
C TYR A 177 -3.36 -22.58 14.52
N GLU A 178 -2.19 -22.58 15.16
CA GLU A 178 -2.03 -22.84 16.60
C GLU A 178 -1.24 -21.71 17.25
N TYR A 179 -1.61 -21.39 18.48
CA TYR A 179 -1.05 -20.26 19.24
C TYR A 179 -0.50 -20.72 20.58
N ASP A 180 0.50 -20.02 21.08
CA ASP A 180 1.01 -20.22 22.43
C ASP A 180 0.15 -19.47 23.48
N LYS A 181 0.57 -19.52 24.74
CA LYS A 181 -0.11 -18.86 25.87
C LYS A 181 -0.01 -17.33 25.85
N LEU A 182 0.84 -16.77 25.01
CA LEU A 182 1.03 -15.32 24.79
C LEU A 182 0.37 -14.86 23.50
N ASP A 183 -0.56 -15.66 22.94
CA ASP A 183 -1.30 -15.40 21.70
C ASP A 183 -0.43 -15.25 20.45
N ARG A 184 0.81 -15.77 20.48
CA ARG A 184 1.70 -15.77 19.33
C ARG A 184 1.47 -17.02 18.50
N LEU A 185 1.44 -16.85 17.15
CA LEU A 185 1.29 -17.95 16.21
C LEU A 185 2.51 -18.86 16.25
N VAL A 186 2.34 -20.13 16.64
CA VAL A 186 3.44 -21.09 16.74
C VAL A 186 3.42 -22.16 15.65
N ARG A 187 2.27 -22.38 14.99
CA ARG A 187 2.17 -23.38 13.95
C ARG A 187 1.10 -23.01 12.91
N VAL A 188 1.43 -23.21 11.64
CA VAL A 188 0.49 -23.19 10.51
C VAL A 188 0.59 -24.52 9.79
N VAL A 189 -0.55 -25.16 9.51
CA VAL A 189 -0.61 -26.35 8.65
C VAL A 189 -1.38 -25.99 7.41
N ASP A 190 -0.77 -26.12 6.24
CA ASP A 190 -1.40 -25.84 4.97
C ASP A 190 -2.42 -26.93 4.56
N ARG A 191 -3.14 -26.69 3.48
CA ARG A 191 -4.14 -27.62 2.93
C ARG A 191 -3.58 -29.00 2.53
N ASN A 192 -2.27 -29.12 2.34
CA ASN A 192 -1.60 -30.37 1.98
C ASN A 192 -1.03 -31.11 3.21
N GLY A 193 -1.22 -30.54 4.41
CA GLY A 193 -0.70 -31.07 5.67
C GLY A 193 0.74 -30.68 5.99
N TYR A 194 1.35 -29.78 5.23
CA TYR A 194 2.69 -29.28 5.51
C TYR A 194 2.66 -28.26 6.65
N ALA A 195 3.47 -28.50 7.67
CA ALA A 195 3.55 -27.63 8.84
C ALA A 195 4.70 -26.64 8.71
N THR A 196 4.42 -25.38 9.05
CA THR A 196 5.42 -24.34 9.35
C THR A 196 5.36 -24.03 10.83
N LEU A 197 6.50 -24.06 11.53
CA LEU A 197 6.61 -23.79 12.96
C LEU A 197 7.34 -22.47 13.18
N TYR A 198 6.89 -21.70 14.18
CA TYR A 198 7.47 -20.42 14.58
C TYR A 198 7.96 -20.47 16.01
N GLU A 199 9.18 -19.99 16.23
CA GLU A 199 9.81 -19.88 17.53
C GLU A 199 10.08 -18.40 17.83
N TYR A 200 10.08 -18.05 19.11
CA TYR A 200 10.23 -16.67 19.56
C TYR A 200 11.26 -16.58 20.68
N ASP A 201 11.98 -15.47 20.73
CA ASP A 201 12.85 -15.13 21.83
C ASP A 201 12.08 -14.61 23.07
N GLU A 202 12.79 -14.26 24.12
CA GLU A 202 12.20 -13.75 25.37
C GLU A 202 11.53 -12.38 25.20
N ASN A 203 11.96 -11.58 24.21
CA ASN A 203 11.38 -10.28 23.87
C ASN A 203 10.15 -10.40 22.97
N GLY A 204 9.83 -11.62 22.49
CA GLY A 204 8.72 -11.86 21.56
C GLY A 204 9.09 -11.70 20.09
N ASN A 205 10.34 -11.48 19.74
CA ASN A 205 10.78 -11.45 18.36
C ASN A 205 10.84 -12.88 17.81
N ARG A 206 10.56 -13.06 16.52
CA ARG A 206 10.67 -14.37 15.87
C ARG A 206 12.12 -14.82 15.82
N SER A 207 12.48 -15.87 16.55
CA SER A 207 13.84 -16.41 16.61
C SER A 207 14.11 -17.48 15.55
N ALA A 208 13.07 -18.24 15.13
CA ALA A 208 13.20 -19.19 14.04
C ALA A 208 11.87 -19.48 13.32
N VAL A 209 11.99 -19.92 12.06
CA VAL A 209 10.91 -20.54 11.26
C VAL A 209 11.41 -21.88 10.75
N ARG A 210 10.63 -22.95 10.97
CA ARG A 210 10.91 -24.30 10.48
C ARG A 210 9.87 -24.72 9.44
N TYR A 211 10.32 -24.96 8.24
CA TYR A 211 9.47 -25.38 7.13
C TYR A 211 9.40 -26.91 7.01
N ALA A 212 8.29 -27.42 6.47
CA ALA A 212 8.06 -28.85 6.28
C ALA A 212 9.11 -29.54 5.39
N ASN A 213 9.77 -28.81 4.49
CA ASN A 213 10.87 -29.33 3.64
C ASN A 213 12.21 -29.47 4.40
N GLY A 214 12.24 -29.12 5.69
CA GLY A 214 13.41 -29.20 6.55
C GLY A 214 14.29 -27.96 6.54
N ILE A 215 13.94 -26.91 5.79
CA ILE A 215 14.63 -25.61 5.90
C ILE A 215 14.30 -24.98 7.25
N VAL A 216 15.34 -24.46 7.91
CA VAL A 216 15.23 -23.67 9.14
C VAL A 216 15.81 -22.28 8.89
N VAL A 217 14.99 -21.24 9.08
CA VAL A 217 15.44 -19.85 9.06
C VAL A 217 15.55 -19.36 10.50
N SER A 218 16.70 -18.83 10.89
CA SER A 218 16.97 -18.25 12.21
C SER A 218 17.21 -16.76 12.09
N TYR A 219 16.77 -16.02 13.11
CA TYR A 219 16.83 -14.56 13.17
C TYR A 219 17.58 -14.12 14.42
N LYS A 220 18.33 -13.00 14.32
CA LYS A 220 18.95 -12.35 15.46
C LYS A 220 18.62 -10.86 15.44
N TYR A 221 18.50 -10.29 16.62
CA TYR A 221 18.12 -8.91 16.84
C TYR A 221 19.16 -8.21 17.73
N ASP A 222 19.24 -6.90 17.60
CA ASP A 222 20.04 -6.07 18.53
C ASP A 222 19.26 -5.77 19.82
N GLU A 223 19.87 -5.00 20.71
CA GLU A 223 19.32 -4.66 22.04
C GLU A 223 18.02 -3.84 21.99
N VAL A 224 17.69 -3.23 20.82
CA VAL A 224 16.46 -2.47 20.60
C VAL A 224 15.51 -3.20 19.66
N ASN A 225 15.65 -4.53 19.51
CA ASN A 225 14.81 -5.43 18.73
C ASN A 225 14.80 -5.17 17.21
N ARG A 226 15.90 -4.63 16.65
CA ARG A 226 16.05 -4.50 15.20
C ARG A 226 16.75 -5.74 14.63
N LEU A 227 16.25 -6.26 13.50
CA LEU A 227 16.82 -7.46 12.85
C LEU A 227 18.25 -7.17 12.34
N ILE A 228 19.23 -7.96 12.80
CA ILE A 228 20.64 -7.84 12.40
C ILE A 228 21.18 -9.08 11.69
N SER A 229 20.48 -10.22 11.73
CA SER A 229 20.90 -11.42 11.02
C SER A 229 19.71 -12.31 10.66
N GLU A 230 19.76 -12.88 9.46
CA GLU A 230 18.86 -13.93 8.99
C GLU A 230 19.70 -15.02 8.32
N LYS A 231 19.51 -16.31 8.73
CA LYS A 231 20.21 -17.48 8.15
C LYS A 231 19.26 -18.61 7.88
N ALA A 232 19.28 -19.11 6.63
CA ALA A 232 18.54 -20.29 6.23
C ALA A 232 19.49 -21.49 6.08
N LEU A 233 19.18 -22.58 6.77
CA LEU A 233 19.89 -23.86 6.68
C LEU A 233 18.97 -24.91 6.05
N ASP A 234 19.52 -25.78 5.23
CA ASP A 234 18.82 -26.97 4.76
C ASP A 234 18.72 -28.05 5.87
N LYS A 235 18.01 -29.16 5.55
CA LYS A 235 17.82 -30.26 6.50
C LYS A 235 19.11 -31.00 6.90
N GLN A 236 20.22 -30.83 6.16
CA GLN A 236 21.55 -31.37 6.45
C GLN A 236 22.42 -30.36 7.22
N GLY A 237 21.93 -29.14 7.47
CA GLY A 237 22.68 -28.07 8.11
C GLY A 237 23.54 -27.26 7.13
N GLY A 238 23.38 -27.47 5.82
CA GLY A 238 24.02 -26.67 4.76
C GLY A 238 23.43 -25.26 4.70
N LEU A 239 24.30 -24.25 4.57
CA LEU A 239 23.87 -22.85 4.48
C LEU A 239 23.26 -22.58 3.10
N VAL A 240 21.99 -22.18 3.05
CA VAL A 240 21.21 -21.90 1.84
C VAL A 240 21.15 -20.39 1.54
N ALA A 241 20.94 -19.57 2.58
CA ALA A 241 20.93 -18.12 2.49
C ALA A 241 21.42 -17.51 3.80
N GLN A 242 22.05 -16.34 3.69
CA GLN A 242 22.49 -15.56 4.84
C GLN A 242 22.37 -14.08 4.51
N TYR A 243 21.91 -13.30 5.49
CA TYR A 243 21.88 -11.85 5.48
C TYR A 243 22.35 -11.35 6.83
N GLU A 244 23.46 -10.59 6.83
CA GLU A 244 23.93 -9.87 8.03
C GLU A 244 23.76 -8.39 7.75
N TYR A 245 23.03 -7.69 8.62
CA TYR A 245 22.66 -6.30 8.45
C TYR A 245 23.48 -5.40 9.36
N THR A 246 24.10 -4.37 8.77
CA THR A 246 24.62 -3.23 9.52
C THR A 246 23.58 -2.11 9.43
N LEU A 247 23.18 -1.60 10.59
CA LEU A 247 22.17 -0.57 10.71
C LEU A 247 22.78 0.74 11.15
N GLY A 248 22.30 1.84 10.60
CA GLY A 248 22.61 3.19 11.06
C GLY A 248 21.87 3.55 12.35
N ALA A 249 22.05 4.77 12.80
CA ALA A 249 21.49 5.25 14.07
C ALA A 249 19.95 5.25 14.08
N ALA A 250 19.31 5.61 12.96
CA ALA A 250 17.86 5.59 12.82
C ALA A 250 17.27 4.21 12.46
N GLY A 251 18.12 3.19 12.28
CA GLY A 251 17.71 1.83 11.92
C GLY A 251 17.72 1.56 10.40
N GLU A 252 18.16 2.51 9.59
CA GLU A 252 18.35 2.32 8.16
C GLU A 252 19.48 1.31 7.90
N ARG A 253 19.34 0.48 6.87
CA ARG A 253 20.37 -0.49 6.48
C ARG A 253 21.50 0.23 5.73
N THR A 254 22.69 0.25 6.31
CA THR A 254 23.88 0.83 5.67
C THR A 254 24.71 -0.22 4.95
N LYS A 255 24.56 -1.53 5.34
CA LYS A 255 25.25 -2.64 4.69
C LYS A 255 24.44 -3.92 4.85
N VAL A 256 24.49 -4.78 3.84
CA VAL A 256 24.02 -6.17 3.87
C VAL A 256 25.16 -7.08 3.37
N GLU A 257 25.53 -8.08 4.16
CA GLU A 257 26.43 -9.15 3.76
C GLU A 257 25.59 -10.40 3.45
N GLU A 258 25.64 -10.84 2.19
CA GLU A 258 24.99 -12.05 1.70
C GLU A 258 26.04 -13.16 1.46
N LEU A 259 25.64 -14.35 1.01
CA LEU A 259 26.55 -15.45 0.74
C LEU A 259 27.60 -15.14 -0.33
N ASP A 260 27.19 -14.43 -1.38
CA ASP A 260 27.92 -14.23 -2.60
C ASP A 260 28.14 -12.76 -2.98
N ARG A 261 27.67 -11.85 -2.15
CA ARG A 261 27.84 -10.42 -2.37
C ARG A 261 27.71 -9.60 -1.06
N THR A 262 28.21 -8.39 -1.16
CA THR A 262 27.98 -7.33 -0.16
C THR A 262 27.28 -6.17 -0.85
N VAL A 263 26.30 -5.58 -0.15
CA VAL A 263 25.59 -4.37 -0.63
C VAL A 263 25.77 -3.28 0.42
N GLU A 264 26.27 -2.11 -0.02
CA GLU A 264 26.42 -0.91 0.81
C GLU A 264 25.43 0.14 0.33
N TYR A 265 24.79 0.85 1.28
CA TYR A 265 23.74 1.83 1.00
C TYR A 265 24.13 3.20 1.56
N THR A 266 23.76 4.26 0.83
CA THR A 266 23.84 5.64 1.31
C THR A 266 22.48 6.31 1.20
N TYR A 267 22.25 7.27 2.10
CA TYR A 267 20.97 7.97 2.24
C TYR A 267 21.18 9.48 2.36
N ASP A 268 20.18 10.24 1.99
CA ASP A 268 20.11 11.67 2.28
C ASP A 268 19.49 11.95 3.67
N ALA A 269 19.34 13.23 4.01
CA ALA A 269 18.79 13.66 5.29
C ALA A 269 17.29 13.32 5.49
N LEU A 270 16.59 12.86 4.46
CA LEU A 270 15.21 12.34 4.54
C LEU A 270 15.16 10.81 4.50
N TYR A 271 16.29 10.12 4.68
CA TYR A 271 16.43 8.66 4.60
C TYR A 271 16.05 8.07 3.23
N ARG A 272 16.11 8.88 2.15
CA ARG A 272 15.91 8.39 0.79
C ARG A 272 17.23 7.79 0.30
N LEU A 273 17.17 6.64 -0.36
CA LEU A 273 18.33 5.92 -0.89
C LEU A 273 19.02 6.75 -1.98
N THR A 274 20.25 7.21 -1.75
CA THR A 274 21.05 7.98 -2.71
C THR A 274 22.10 7.17 -3.42
N GLY A 275 22.49 6.02 -2.86
CA GLY A 275 23.48 5.14 -3.48
C GLY A 275 23.35 3.71 -3.02
N GLU A 276 23.72 2.81 -3.92
CA GLU A 276 23.81 1.38 -3.67
C GLU A 276 25.07 0.85 -4.38
N LYS A 277 25.93 0.18 -3.64
CA LYS A 277 27.13 -0.46 -4.16
C LYS A 277 27.09 -1.94 -3.88
N ILE A 278 27.01 -2.72 -4.95
CA ILE A 278 26.99 -4.18 -4.90
C ILE A 278 28.41 -4.68 -5.26
N THR A 279 29.02 -5.43 -4.35
CA THR A 279 30.30 -6.08 -4.60
C THR A 279 30.07 -7.59 -4.56
N ALA A 280 30.18 -8.26 -5.71
CA ALA A 280 30.07 -9.71 -5.83
C ALA A 280 31.31 -10.41 -5.26
N ALA A 281 31.22 -11.72 -4.98
CA ALA A 281 32.30 -12.53 -4.41
C ALA A 281 33.56 -12.57 -5.30
N ASP A 282 33.43 -12.40 -6.62
CA ASP A 282 34.52 -12.31 -7.57
C ASP A 282 35.17 -10.91 -7.65
N GLY A 283 34.67 -9.97 -6.85
CA GLY A 283 35.15 -8.58 -6.81
C GLY A 283 34.51 -7.66 -7.84
N THR A 284 33.58 -8.16 -8.66
CA THR A 284 32.81 -7.31 -9.59
C THR A 284 31.96 -6.30 -8.81
N VAL A 285 32.04 -5.04 -9.20
CA VAL A 285 31.30 -3.94 -8.56
C VAL A 285 30.23 -3.40 -9.50
N THR A 286 29.01 -3.26 -8.98
CA THR A 286 27.92 -2.52 -9.64
C THR A 286 27.49 -1.38 -8.71
N GLU A 287 27.47 -0.16 -9.26
CA GLU A 287 27.11 1.04 -8.50
C GLU A 287 25.84 1.68 -9.07
N TYR A 288 24.94 2.02 -8.15
CA TYR A 288 23.73 2.80 -8.44
C TYR A 288 23.77 4.10 -7.66
N THR A 289 23.32 5.19 -8.31
CA THR A 289 23.03 6.44 -7.61
C THR A 289 21.64 6.93 -7.94
N TYR A 290 21.01 7.66 -7.02
CA TYR A 290 19.64 8.13 -7.15
C TYR A 290 19.56 9.61 -6.76
N ALA A 291 18.77 10.39 -7.50
CA ALA A 291 18.40 11.73 -7.15
C ALA A 291 16.88 11.91 -7.14
N TYR A 292 16.42 12.83 -6.33
CA TYR A 292 14.99 13.05 -6.06
C TYR A 292 14.64 14.53 -6.19
N ASP A 293 13.39 14.81 -6.56
CA ASP A 293 12.82 16.14 -6.45
C ASP A 293 12.42 16.47 -4.99
N ASN A 294 11.83 17.67 -4.79
CA ASN A 294 11.49 18.15 -3.45
C ASN A 294 10.34 17.36 -2.78
N VAL A 295 9.53 16.61 -3.53
CA VAL A 295 8.44 15.78 -3.00
C VAL A 295 8.78 14.28 -3.02
N SER A 296 10.08 13.96 -3.21
CA SER A 296 10.63 12.59 -3.18
C SER A 296 10.32 11.71 -4.40
N ASN A 297 9.93 12.28 -5.53
CA ASN A 297 9.94 11.54 -6.78
C ASN A 297 11.40 11.35 -7.24
N ARG A 298 11.76 10.11 -7.65
CA ARG A 298 13.09 9.82 -8.18
C ARG A 298 13.24 10.39 -9.58
N ILE A 299 14.06 11.42 -9.76
CA ILE A 299 14.27 12.09 -11.05
C ILE A 299 15.47 11.55 -11.85
N LEU A 300 16.38 10.83 -11.18
CA LEU A 300 17.56 10.23 -11.81
C LEU A 300 17.89 8.88 -11.15
N LYS A 301 18.26 7.90 -11.96
CA LYS A 301 18.98 6.68 -11.58
C LYS A 301 20.22 6.61 -12.45
N THR A 302 21.39 6.38 -11.86
CA THR A 302 22.61 6.04 -12.61
C THR A 302 23.00 4.60 -12.27
N GLU A 303 23.33 3.80 -13.27
CA GLU A 303 23.84 2.43 -13.12
C GLU A 303 25.18 2.33 -13.84
N ASN A 304 26.28 2.19 -13.10
CA ASN A 304 27.65 2.17 -13.63
C ASN A 304 27.93 3.33 -14.61
N GLY A 305 27.41 4.53 -14.30
CA GLY A 305 27.55 5.73 -15.13
C GLY A 305 26.52 5.89 -16.26
N VAL A 306 25.61 4.90 -16.45
CA VAL A 306 24.50 5.02 -17.42
C VAL A 306 23.29 5.64 -16.72
N GLU A 307 22.80 6.75 -17.25
CA GLU A 307 21.72 7.52 -16.66
C GLU A 307 20.34 7.10 -17.21
N THR A 308 19.37 7.03 -16.29
CA THR A 308 17.93 6.95 -16.59
C THR A 308 17.27 8.14 -15.89
N THR A 309 16.64 9.03 -16.66
CA THR A 309 15.91 10.18 -16.14
C THR A 309 14.43 9.89 -16.04
N TYR A 310 13.75 10.53 -15.08
CA TYR A 310 12.33 10.37 -14.80
C TYR A 310 11.67 11.75 -14.75
N THR A 311 10.47 11.86 -15.31
CA THR A 311 9.65 13.09 -15.24
C THR A 311 8.28 12.78 -14.70
N TYR A 312 7.71 13.74 -13.97
CA TYR A 312 6.43 13.58 -13.29
C TYR A 312 5.50 14.76 -13.63
N ASN A 313 4.21 14.53 -13.55
CA ASN A 313 3.23 15.61 -13.61
C ASN A 313 2.98 16.20 -12.20
N ALA A 314 2.10 17.20 -12.12
CA ALA A 314 1.76 17.88 -10.87
C ALA A 314 1.02 17.00 -9.83
N LEU A 315 0.64 15.76 -10.17
CA LEU A 315 0.10 14.75 -9.26
C LEU A 315 1.13 13.69 -8.86
N ASN A 316 2.42 13.93 -9.11
CA ASN A 316 3.52 13.01 -8.83
C ASN A 316 3.40 11.66 -9.59
N GLN A 317 2.67 11.65 -10.73
CA GLN A 317 2.57 10.48 -11.60
C GLN A 317 3.72 10.52 -12.61
N LEU A 318 4.42 9.39 -12.77
CA LEU A 318 5.51 9.23 -13.72
C LEU A 318 5.01 9.40 -15.17
N THR A 319 5.46 10.43 -15.88
CA THR A 319 5.05 10.70 -17.27
C THR A 319 6.05 10.21 -18.30
N ALA A 320 7.33 10.16 -17.92
CA ALA A 320 8.35 9.56 -18.77
C ALA A 320 9.54 9.03 -17.95
N GLU A 321 10.18 8.00 -18.50
CA GLU A 321 11.55 7.61 -18.19
C GLU A 321 12.31 7.42 -19.51
N THR A 322 13.62 7.30 -19.46
CA THR A 322 14.45 7.21 -20.68
C THR A 322 13.91 6.15 -21.66
N GLY A 323 13.34 6.62 -22.78
CA GLY A 323 12.78 5.77 -23.83
C GLY A 323 11.37 5.21 -23.62
N VAL A 324 10.70 5.57 -22.50
CA VAL A 324 9.34 5.13 -22.17
C VAL A 324 8.48 6.33 -21.79
N THR A 325 7.22 6.35 -22.19
CA THR A 325 6.22 7.37 -21.82
C THR A 325 4.99 6.73 -21.20
N TYR A 326 4.36 7.46 -20.29
CA TYR A 326 3.20 7.05 -19.51
C TYR A 326 2.09 8.09 -19.64
N GLN A 327 0.85 7.65 -19.79
CA GLN A 327 -0.31 8.52 -19.84
C GLN A 327 -1.36 8.06 -18.84
N TYR A 328 -2.06 9.04 -18.27
CA TYR A 328 -3.08 8.82 -17.26
C TYR A 328 -4.39 9.47 -17.69
N ASP A 329 -5.51 8.90 -17.27
CA ASP A 329 -6.80 9.57 -17.34
C ASP A 329 -6.95 10.60 -16.20
N ASP A 330 -8.04 11.35 -16.22
CA ASP A 330 -8.31 12.38 -15.21
C ASP A 330 -8.53 11.79 -13.80
N ALA A 331 -8.96 10.54 -13.69
CA ALA A 331 -9.10 9.83 -12.41
C ALA A 331 -7.76 9.33 -11.83
N GLY A 332 -6.69 9.43 -12.63
CA GLY A 332 -5.34 9.01 -12.24
C GLY A 332 -4.98 7.57 -12.64
N ASN A 333 -5.81 6.89 -13.40
CA ASN A 333 -5.51 5.55 -13.91
C ASN A 333 -4.47 5.61 -15.03
N LEU A 334 -3.48 4.72 -15.02
CA LEU A 334 -2.51 4.57 -16.11
C LEU A 334 -3.21 3.98 -17.35
N ILE A 335 -3.36 4.77 -18.42
CA ILE A 335 -4.07 4.34 -19.64
C ILE A 335 -3.14 3.92 -20.78
N SER A 336 -1.86 4.33 -20.75
CA SER A 336 -0.91 3.96 -21.79
C SER A 336 0.52 3.92 -21.27
N VAL A 337 1.28 2.91 -21.73
CA VAL A 337 2.74 2.84 -21.62
C VAL A 337 3.30 2.61 -23.02
N THR A 338 4.21 3.49 -23.47
CA THR A 338 4.82 3.37 -24.82
C THR A 338 6.34 3.33 -24.70
N SER A 339 6.97 2.32 -25.35
CA SER A 339 8.40 2.14 -25.42
C SER A 339 8.79 1.77 -26.85
N GLY A 340 9.41 2.68 -27.59
CA GLY A 340 9.73 2.50 -29.01
C GLY A 340 8.47 2.19 -29.83
N THR A 341 8.42 0.99 -30.45
CA THR A 341 7.29 0.50 -31.27
C THR A 341 6.26 -0.31 -30.46
N LYS A 342 6.50 -0.53 -29.18
CA LYS A 342 5.60 -1.26 -28.28
C LYS A 342 4.75 -0.30 -27.46
N SER A 343 3.43 -0.52 -27.41
CA SER A 343 2.53 0.17 -26.51
C SER A 343 1.63 -0.81 -25.77
N THR A 344 1.33 -0.48 -24.51
CA THR A 344 0.32 -1.19 -23.72
C THR A 344 -0.75 -0.19 -23.36
N LEU A 345 -2.01 -0.51 -23.69
CA LEU A 345 -3.17 0.31 -23.38
C LEU A 345 -3.99 -0.39 -22.28
N TYR A 346 -4.47 0.37 -21.33
CA TYR A 346 -5.27 -0.11 -20.21
C TYR A 346 -6.65 0.53 -20.23
N ALA A 347 -7.69 -0.24 -19.89
CA ALA A 347 -9.05 0.25 -19.75
C ALA A 347 -9.60 -0.09 -18.36
N TYR A 348 -10.39 0.82 -17.81
CA TYR A 348 -10.91 0.74 -16.45
C TYR A 348 -12.43 0.91 -16.43
N ASN A 349 -13.08 0.24 -15.50
CA ASN A 349 -14.51 0.41 -15.25
C ASN A 349 -14.84 1.69 -14.46
N ALA A 350 -16.10 1.92 -14.09
CA ALA A 350 -16.54 3.10 -13.36
C ALA A 350 -15.98 3.16 -11.92
N GLU A 351 -15.52 2.05 -11.37
CA GLU A 351 -14.87 1.99 -10.06
C GLU A 351 -13.34 2.09 -10.13
N ASN A 352 -12.77 2.47 -11.29
CA ASN A 352 -11.33 2.55 -11.54
C ASN A 352 -10.60 1.20 -11.36
N LYS A 353 -11.30 0.06 -11.59
CA LYS A 353 -10.71 -1.26 -11.63
C LYS A 353 -10.30 -1.60 -13.07
N LEU A 354 -9.08 -2.14 -13.25
CA LEU A 354 -8.59 -2.58 -14.55
C LEU A 354 -9.50 -3.69 -15.09
N ILE A 355 -10.00 -3.52 -16.34
CA ILE A 355 -10.85 -4.49 -17.02
C ILE A 355 -10.22 -5.04 -18.30
N ARG A 356 -9.21 -4.36 -18.87
CA ARG A 356 -8.54 -4.83 -20.07
C ARG A 356 -7.14 -4.25 -20.19
N ALA A 357 -6.19 -5.10 -20.64
CA ALA A 357 -4.89 -4.68 -21.11
C ALA A 357 -4.72 -5.11 -22.59
N THR A 358 -4.25 -4.20 -23.43
CA THR A 358 -3.98 -4.45 -24.87
C THR A 358 -2.53 -4.12 -25.16
N VAL A 359 -1.75 -5.11 -25.54
CA VAL A 359 -0.35 -4.94 -25.94
C VAL A 359 -0.27 -4.90 -27.47
N GLN A 360 0.35 -3.85 -28.01
CA GLN A 360 0.61 -3.67 -29.43
C GLN A 360 2.12 -3.62 -29.66
N GLU A 361 2.63 -4.40 -30.61
CA GLU A 361 4.03 -4.38 -31.02
C GLU A 361 4.11 -4.60 -32.55
N GLY A 362 4.40 -3.53 -33.29
CA GLY A 362 4.28 -3.50 -34.74
C GLY A 362 2.86 -3.84 -35.18
N ASN A 363 2.69 -4.94 -35.94
CA ASN A 363 1.37 -5.43 -36.40
C ASN A 363 0.73 -6.47 -35.46
N SER A 364 1.39 -6.84 -34.38
CA SER A 364 0.88 -7.83 -33.42
C SER A 364 0.07 -7.13 -32.32
N VAL A 365 -1.08 -7.71 -31.97
CA VAL A 365 -1.95 -7.25 -30.90
C VAL A 365 -2.30 -8.43 -29.99
N ALA A 366 -2.10 -8.29 -28.70
CA ALA A 366 -2.55 -9.23 -27.67
C ALA A 366 -3.48 -8.50 -26.69
N VAL A 367 -4.58 -9.13 -26.32
CA VAL A 367 -5.59 -8.56 -25.41
C VAL A 367 -5.77 -9.52 -24.24
N GLU A 368 -5.79 -8.99 -23.03
CA GLU A 368 -6.16 -9.67 -21.79
C GLU A 368 -7.33 -8.93 -21.15
N GLU A 369 -8.37 -9.66 -20.76
CA GLU A 369 -9.56 -9.14 -20.07
C GLU A 369 -9.61 -9.68 -18.63
N TYR A 370 -10.08 -8.86 -17.68
CA TYR A 370 -10.09 -9.14 -16.24
C TYR A 370 -11.50 -9.14 -15.66
#